data_b401dfae58d8ff353efea77a9e299212
#
_entry.id   b401dfae58d8ff353efea77a9e299212
#
_cell.length_a   1.000
_cell.length_b   1.000
_cell.length_c   1.000
_cell.angle_alpha   90.00
_cell.angle_beta   90.00
_cell.angle_gamma   90.00
#
_symmetry.space_group_name_H-M   'P 1'
#
loop_
_entity.id
_entity.type
_entity.pdbx_description
1 polymer ?
#
loop_
_entity_poly.entity_id
_entity_poly.type
_entity_poly.pdbx_seq_one_letter_code
_entity_poly.pdbx_strand_id
1 'polypeptide(L)'
;MTRLIAALMAATLATAASAQDAVVGTWQTEVDDGAFAYVTMLSCGAAVCGTIINTYKADGAPYQSENIGRQIVIDMAPKGDGTYVGRVYRPSNGKTYVGKMQVNGNALRLQGCVAGGLLCASQNWARIQ
;
A
#
# COMPACT_ATOMS: atom_id res chain seq x y z
N MET A 1 10.80 -39.00 47.92
CA MET A 1 11.41 -38.61 46.64
C MET A 1 10.42 -37.74 45.88
N THR A 2 10.59 -36.45 45.96
CA THR A 2 9.78 -35.49 45.20
C THR A 2 10.34 -35.37 43.79
N ARG A 3 9.57 -35.81 42.81
CA ARG A 3 9.88 -35.55 41.41
C ARG A 3 9.38 -34.14 41.06
N LEU A 4 10.29 -33.23 40.85
CA LEU A 4 9.99 -31.94 40.26
C LEU A 4 9.72 -32.14 38.76
N ILE A 5 8.46 -32.06 38.38
CA ILE A 5 8.09 -31.95 36.95
C ILE A 5 8.26 -30.49 36.61
N ALA A 6 9.36 -30.16 35.94
CA ALA A 6 9.49 -28.86 35.30
C ALA A 6 8.55 -28.83 34.08
N ALA A 7 7.38 -28.18 34.22
CA ALA A 7 6.54 -27.89 33.09
C ALA A 7 7.27 -26.82 32.27
N LEU A 8 7.85 -27.22 31.15
CA LEU A 8 8.33 -26.28 30.12
C LEU A 8 7.12 -25.63 29.52
N MET A 9 6.75 -24.43 29.95
CA MET A 9 5.84 -23.58 29.22
C MET A 9 6.57 -23.09 27.98
N ALA A 10 6.32 -23.73 26.83
CA ALA A 10 6.67 -23.16 25.55
C ALA A 10 5.78 -21.95 25.32
N ALA A 11 6.31 -20.75 25.58
CA ALA A 11 5.64 -19.52 25.16
C ALA A 11 5.69 -19.47 23.63
N THR A 12 4.59 -19.79 22.97
CA THR A 12 4.41 -19.52 21.55
C THR A 12 4.27 -18.01 21.38
N LEU A 13 5.34 -17.36 20.97
CA LEU A 13 5.30 -15.97 20.53
C LEU A 13 4.54 -15.95 19.20
N ALA A 14 3.24 -15.62 19.25
CA ALA A 14 2.51 -15.28 18.06
C ALA A 14 3.02 -13.91 17.58
N THR A 15 3.82 -13.90 16.50
CA THR A 15 4.17 -12.66 15.80
C THR A 15 2.95 -12.21 15.00
N ALA A 16 2.22 -11.20 15.49
CA ALA A 16 1.24 -10.52 14.69
C ALA A 16 1.98 -9.76 13.56
N ALA A 17 1.54 -9.95 12.30
CA ALA A 17 2.02 -9.14 11.21
C ALA A 17 1.74 -7.66 11.52
N SER A 18 2.73 -6.78 11.32
CA SER A 18 2.52 -5.35 11.49
C SER A 18 1.56 -4.82 10.43
N ALA A 19 0.91 -3.65 10.68
CA ALA A 19 0.07 -3.00 9.69
C ALA A 19 0.84 -2.67 8.40
N GLN A 20 2.15 -2.38 8.49
CA GLN A 20 3.01 -2.17 7.34
C GLN A 20 3.12 -3.44 6.49
N ASP A 21 3.29 -4.60 7.12
CA ASP A 21 3.43 -5.87 6.41
C ASP A 21 2.18 -6.27 5.64
N ALA A 22 1.01 -5.86 6.11
CA ALA A 22 -0.27 -6.16 5.45
C ALA A 22 -0.35 -5.57 4.03
N VAL A 23 0.35 -4.48 3.75
CA VAL A 23 0.32 -3.79 2.47
C VAL A 23 1.60 -3.97 1.65
N VAL A 24 2.67 -4.47 2.25
CA VAL A 24 3.93 -4.75 1.53
C VAL A 24 3.67 -5.76 0.41
N GLY A 25 4.20 -5.48 -0.76
CA GLY A 25 4.03 -6.29 -1.96
C GLY A 25 3.83 -5.44 -3.20
N THR A 26 3.41 -6.07 -4.28
CA THR A 26 3.19 -5.40 -5.57
C THR A 26 1.70 -5.39 -5.88
N TRP A 27 1.22 -4.23 -6.32
CA TRP A 27 -0.18 -3.94 -6.55
C TRP A 27 -0.39 -3.41 -7.96
N GLN A 28 -1.51 -3.80 -8.57
CA GLN A 28 -1.96 -3.26 -9.85
C GLN A 28 -2.96 -2.14 -9.58
N THR A 29 -2.72 -0.98 -10.16
CA THR A 29 -3.63 0.18 -10.08
C THR A 29 -4.82 0.00 -11.00
N GLU A 30 -5.88 0.79 -10.80
CA GLU A 30 -6.90 0.99 -11.82
C GLU A 30 -6.32 1.79 -12.99
N VAL A 31 -7.00 1.71 -14.13
CA VAL A 31 -6.69 2.56 -15.28
C VAL A 31 -7.03 4.01 -14.95
N ASP A 32 -6.07 4.91 -15.14
CA ASP A 32 -6.22 6.34 -15.01
C ASP A 32 -5.55 7.00 -16.22
N ASP A 33 -6.29 7.81 -16.95
CA ASP A 33 -5.81 8.49 -18.17
C ASP A 33 -5.20 7.50 -19.19
N GLY A 34 -5.89 6.39 -19.41
CA GLY A 34 -5.54 5.38 -20.42
C GLY A 34 -4.38 4.46 -20.06
N ALA A 35 -3.92 4.46 -18.81
CA ALA A 35 -2.80 3.66 -18.36
C ALA A 35 -3.01 3.12 -16.95
N PHE A 36 -2.35 2.02 -16.63
CA PHE A 36 -2.22 1.52 -15.26
C PHE A 36 -0.77 1.16 -14.95
N ALA A 37 -0.49 0.88 -13.70
CA ALA A 37 0.86 0.61 -13.24
C ALA A 37 0.90 -0.54 -12.24
N TYR A 38 2.07 -1.14 -12.11
CA TYR A 38 2.43 -1.96 -10.95
C TYR A 38 3.19 -1.09 -9.98
N VAL A 39 2.77 -1.12 -8.71
CA VAL A 39 3.35 -0.34 -7.63
C VAL A 39 3.86 -1.28 -6.55
N THR A 40 5.12 -1.17 -6.20
CA THR A 40 5.68 -1.92 -5.07
C THR A 40 5.57 -1.09 -3.81
N MET A 41 4.88 -1.64 -2.81
CA MET A 41 4.76 -1.08 -1.48
C MET A 41 5.83 -1.67 -0.57
N LEU A 42 6.56 -0.80 0.10
CA LEU A 42 7.60 -1.16 1.06
C LEU A 42 7.47 -0.30 2.31
N SER A 43 8.01 -0.81 3.42
CA SER A 43 8.17 -0.02 4.63
C SER A 43 9.19 1.10 4.40
N CYS A 44 8.85 2.32 4.81
CA CYS A 44 9.75 3.47 4.82
C CYS A 44 9.68 4.13 6.21
N GLY A 45 10.56 3.72 7.11
CA GLY A 45 10.46 4.06 8.53
C GLY A 45 9.22 3.42 9.15
N ALA A 46 8.43 4.20 9.89
CA ALA A 46 7.17 3.75 10.50
C ALA A 46 5.97 3.82 9.53
N ALA A 47 6.19 4.25 8.30
CA ALA A 47 5.17 4.42 7.27
C ALA A 47 5.35 3.43 6.12
N VAL A 48 4.50 3.52 5.11
CA VAL A 48 4.56 2.75 3.87
C VAL A 48 4.72 3.71 2.69
N CYS A 49 5.60 3.34 1.77
CA CYS A 49 5.83 4.07 0.53
C CYS A 49 5.64 3.14 -0.67
N GLY A 50 5.12 3.68 -1.76
CA GLY A 50 4.87 2.93 -2.99
C GLY A 50 5.50 3.58 -4.20
N THR A 51 6.19 2.77 -5.01
CA THR A 51 6.94 3.20 -6.19
C THR A 51 6.45 2.45 -7.42
N ILE A 52 6.24 3.18 -8.51
CA ILE A 52 5.90 2.57 -9.81
C ILE A 52 7.11 1.79 -10.32
N ILE A 53 6.90 0.51 -10.64
CA ILE A 53 7.94 -0.37 -11.19
C ILE A 53 7.71 -0.74 -12.66
N ASN A 54 6.46 -0.76 -13.10
CA ASN A 54 6.06 -1.07 -14.49
C ASN A 54 4.84 -0.24 -14.86
N THR A 55 4.71 0.08 -16.14
CA THR A 55 3.57 0.82 -16.69
C THR A 55 3.00 0.11 -17.91
N TYR A 56 1.69 0.21 -18.05
CA TYR A 56 0.91 -0.47 -19.09
C TYR A 56 -0.16 0.46 -19.65
N LYS A 57 -0.42 0.34 -20.95
CA LYS A 57 -1.61 0.93 -21.56
C LYS A 57 -2.86 0.21 -21.08
N ALA A 58 -4.03 0.84 -21.24
CA ALA A 58 -5.30 0.26 -20.79
C ALA A 58 -5.58 -1.14 -21.38
N ASP A 59 -5.07 -1.44 -22.56
CA ASP A 59 -5.17 -2.75 -23.22
C ASP A 59 -4.17 -3.79 -22.68
N GLY A 60 -3.30 -3.41 -21.75
CA GLY A 60 -2.28 -4.27 -21.15
C GLY A 60 -0.92 -4.24 -21.85
N ALA A 61 -0.74 -3.47 -22.92
CA ALA A 61 0.54 -3.35 -23.59
C ALA A 61 1.56 -2.61 -22.70
N PRO A 62 2.72 -3.20 -22.39
CA PRO A 62 3.75 -2.51 -21.62
C PRO A 62 4.32 -1.33 -22.38
N TYR A 63 4.68 -0.26 -21.66
CA TYR A 63 5.38 0.87 -22.25
C TYR A 63 6.32 1.51 -21.25
N GLN A 64 7.31 2.22 -21.73
CA GLN A 64 8.26 2.98 -20.90
C GLN A 64 7.67 4.35 -20.60
N SER A 65 7.32 4.57 -19.33
CA SER A 65 6.88 5.85 -18.82
C SER A 65 7.99 6.53 -18.04
N GLU A 66 8.04 7.85 -18.08
CA GLU A 66 8.89 8.65 -17.19
C GLU A 66 8.53 8.49 -15.72
N ASN A 67 7.35 7.93 -15.42
CA ASN A 67 6.89 7.70 -14.06
C ASN A 67 7.45 6.41 -13.43
N ILE A 68 8.10 5.53 -14.20
CA ILE A 68 8.79 4.35 -13.64
C ILE A 68 9.90 4.83 -12.70
N GLY A 69 9.90 4.32 -11.46
CA GLY A 69 10.80 4.74 -10.39
C GLY A 69 10.25 5.88 -9.53
N ARG A 70 9.10 6.44 -9.88
CA ARG A 70 8.48 7.52 -9.12
C ARG A 70 7.73 6.99 -7.91
N GLN A 71 7.95 7.59 -6.76
CA GLN A 71 7.17 7.33 -5.55
C GLN A 71 5.82 8.05 -5.68
N ILE A 72 4.73 7.29 -5.64
CA ILE A 72 3.36 7.83 -5.74
C ILE A 72 2.55 7.65 -4.47
N VAL A 73 2.88 6.66 -3.64
CA VAL A 73 2.34 6.51 -2.28
C VAL A 73 3.40 7.00 -1.32
N ILE A 74 3.09 8.04 -0.54
CA ILE A 74 4.07 8.81 0.20
C ILE A 74 3.70 8.81 1.68
N ASP A 75 4.58 8.24 2.51
CA ASP A 75 4.50 8.28 3.97
C ASP A 75 3.12 7.89 4.52
N MET A 76 2.54 6.81 4.03
CA MET A 76 1.27 6.28 4.50
C MET A 76 1.44 5.69 5.90
N ALA A 77 1.02 6.43 6.90
CA ALA A 77 1.11 6.04 8.30
C ALA A 77 -0.09 5.18 8.71
N PRO A 78 0.13 4.00 9.31
CA PRO A 78 -0.97 3.17 9.83
C PRO A 78 -1.77 3.90 10.91
N LYS A 79 -3.10 3.80 10.84
CA LYS A 79 -4.04 4.38 11.81
C LYS A 79 -4.83 3.34 12.60
N GLY A 80 -4.67 2.05 12.29
CA GLY A 80 -5.45 0.94 12.81
C GLY A 80 -6.54 0.49 11.82
N ASP A 81 -7.12 -0.68 12.06
CA ASP A 81 -8.19 -1.28 11.26
C ASP A 81 -7.88 -1.39 9.75
N GLY A 82 -6.60 -1.54 9.39
CA GLY A 82 -6.17 -1.61 8.00
C GLY A 82 -6.22 -0.28 7.25
N THR A 83 -6.34 0.85 7.97
CA THR A 83 -6.37 2.19 7.39
C THR A 83 -5.04 2.91 7.54
N TYR A 84 -4.74 3.80 6.58
CA TYR A 84 -3.50 4.57 6.50
C TYR A 84 -3.80 5.98 6.03
N VAL A 85 -3.01 6.94 6.47
CA VAL A 85 -3.10 8.34 6.04
C VAL A 85 -1.71 8.85 5.69
N GLY A 86 -1.60 9.53 4.57
CA GLY A 86 -0.36 10.12 4.09
C GLY A 86 -0.63 11.00 2.88
N ARG A 87 0.14 10.82 1.81
CA ARG A 87 0.00 11.58 0.57
C ARG A 87 0.04 10.67 -0.64
N VAL A 88 -0.60 11.10 -1.70
CA VAL A 88 -0.64 10.40 -3.00
C VAL A 88 -0.28 11.39 -4.10
N TYR A 89 0.68 11.01 -4.92
CA TYR A 89 1.00 11.73 -6.16
C TYR A 89 0.24 11.11 -7.33
N ARG A 90 -0.46 11.94 -8.10
CA ARG A 90 -1.19 11.50 -9.30
C ARG A 90 -0.39 11.85 -10.55
N PRO A 91 0.18 10.85 -11.26
CA PRO A 91 1.00 11.11 -12.45
C PRO A 91 0.25 11.83 -13.58
N SER A 92 -1.05 11.55 -13.77
CA SER A 92 -1.82 12.12 -14.87
C SER A 92 -2.01 13.63 -14.81
N ASN A 93 -1.89 14.24 -13.62
CA ASN A 93 -2.00 15.71 -13.49
C ASN A 93 -0.83 16.35 -12.72
N GLY A 94 0.11 15.56 -12.21
CA GLY A 94 1.28 16.04 -11.49
C GLY A 94 0.99 16.64 -10.11
N LYS A 95 -0.17 16.36 -9.53
CA LYS A 95 -0.56 16.91 -8.22
C LYS A 95 -0.40 15.87 -7.12
N THR A 96 -0.11 16.38 -5.90
CA THR A 96 -0.07 15.59 -4.68
C THR A 96 -1.28 15.91 -3.82
N TYR A 97 -1.94 14.86 -3.35
CA TYR A 97 -3.17 14.93 -2.56
C TYR A 97 -2.94 14.38 -1.16
N VAL A 98 -3.80 14.76 -0.22
CA VAL A 98 -3.96 13.98 1.01
C VAL A 98 -4.38 12.57 0.60
N GLY A 99 -3.63 11.57 1.04
CA GLY A 99 -3.85 10.19 0.72
C GLY A 99 -4.48 9.42 1.87
N LYS A 100 -5.46 8.60 1.55
CA LYS A 100 -6.01 7.61 2.48
C LYS A 100 -5.99 6.25 1.82
N MET A 101 -5.77 5.22 2.61
CA MET A 101 -5.64 3.87 2.09
C MET A 101 -6.30 2.89 3.05
N GLN A 102 -6.98 1.90 2.50
CA GLN A 102 -7.55 0.80 3.27
C GLN A 102 -7.17 -0.51 2.61
N VAL A 103 -6.61 -1.44 3.39
CA VAL A 103 -6.19 -2.76 2.93
C VAL A 103 -7.11 -3.82 3.51
N ASN A 104 -7.55 -4.74 2.66
CA ASN A 104 -8.32 -5.92 3.05
C ASN A 104 -7.81 -7.11 2.23
N GLY A 105 -6.83 -7.83 2.78
CA GLY A 105 -6.19 -8.97 2.10
C GLY A 105 -5.51 -8.54 0.80
N ASN A 106 -6.01 -9.03 -0.34
CA ASN A 106 -5.49 -8.76 -1.67
C ASN A 106 -6.17 -7.57 -2.37
N ALA A 107 -7.03 -6.84 -1.67
CA ALA A 107 -7.70 -5.64 -2.16
C ALA A 107 -7.20 -4.41 -1.40
N LEU A 108 -7.01 -3.32 -2.10
CA LEU A 108 -6.59 -2.05 -1.55
C LEU A 108 -7.45 -0.95 -2.16
N ARG A 109 -8.00 -0.09 -1.31
CA ARG A 109 -8.67 1.13 -1.73
C ARG A 109 -7.76 2.31 -1.44
N LEU A 110 -7.40 3.04 -2.49
CA LEU A 110 -6.60 4.26 -2.40
C LEU A 110 -7.48 5.46 -2.68
N GLN A 111 -7.35 6.50 -1.87
CA GLN A 111 -8.08 7.75 -2.05
C GLN A 111 -7.11 8.92 -2.11
N GLY A 112 -7.33 9.81 -3.08
CA GLY A 112 -6.72 11.13 -3.12
C GLY A 112 -7.78 12.17 -2.76
N CYS A 113 -7.50 13.02 -1.80
CA CYS A 113 -8.49 13.92 -1.20
C CYS A 113 -8.06 15.37 -1.29
N VAL A 114 -9.05 16.26 -1.44
CA VAL A 114 -8.91 17.71 -1.37
C VAL A 114 -9.78 18.27 -0.25
N ALA A 115 -9.77 19.59 -0.03
CA ALA A 115 -10.56 20.27 0.99
C ALA A 115 -10.34 19.70 2.41
N GLY A 116 -9.07 19.49 2.79
CA GLY A 116 -8.70 18.97 4.10
C GLY A 116 -9.08 17.48 4.31
N GLY A 117 -9.25 16.74 3.22
CA GLY A 117 -9.61 15.32 3.26
C GLY A 117 -11.11 15.03 3.18
N LEU A 118 -11.93 16.06 2.89
CA LEU A 118 -13.40 15.92 2.84
C LEU A 118 -13.91 15.42 1.49
N LEU A 119 -13.23 15.75 0.38
CA LEU A 119 -13.62 15.35 -0.97
C LEU A 119 -12.56 14.41 -1.53
N CYS A 120 -12.92 13.16 -1.76
CA CYS A 120 -12.00 12.10 -2.17
C CYS A 120 -12.44 11.44 -3.48
N ALA A 121 -11.46 11.16 -4.34
CA ALA A 121 -11.59 10.21 -5.44
C ALA A 121 -10.89 8.91 -5.06
N SER A 122 -11.48 7.78 -5.41
CA SER A 122 -11.01 6.46 -5.00
C SER A 122 -10.59 5.62 -6.18
N GLN A 123 -9.58 4.78 -5.97
CA GLN A 123 -9.23 3.65 -6.84
C GLN A 123 -9.19 2.36 -6.03
N ASN A 124 -9.53 1.26 -6.67
CA ASN A 124 -9.33 -0.07 -6.10
C ASN A 124 -8.15 -0.74 -6.79
N TRP A 125 -7.16 -1.11 -6.00
CA TRP A 125 -5.96 -1.81 -6.48
C TRP A 125 -6.03 -3.28 -6.10
N ALA A 126 -5.42 -4.13 -6.91
CA ALA A 126 -5.35 -5.57 -6.67
C ALA A 126 -3.92 -6.01 -6.41
N ARG A 127 -3.71 -6.86 -5.41
CA ARG A 127 -2.40 -7.45 -5.14
C ARG A 127 -2.05 -8.46 -6.24
N ILE A 128 -0.83 -8.37 -6.74
CA ILE A 128 -0.27 -9.31 -7.71
C ILE A 128 0.90 -10.12 -7.15
N GLN A 129 1.55 -9.60 -6.13
CA GLN A 129 2.61 -10.30 -5.38
C GLN A 129 2.63 -9.91 -3.91
#